data_93e5f84b562e8c7e462ae01e1cda6549
#
_entry.id   93e5f84b562e8c7e462ae01e1cda6549
#
_cell.length_a   1.000
_cell.length_b   1.000
_cell.length_c   1.000
_cell.angle_alpha   90.00
_cell.angle_beta   90.00
_cell.angle_gamma   90.00
#
_symmetry.space_group_name_H-M   'P 1'
#
loop_
_entity.id
_entity.type
_entity.pdbx_description
1 polymer ?
#
loop_
_entity_poly.entity_id
_entity_poly.type
_entity_poly.pdbx_seq_one_letter_code
_entity_poly.pdbx_strand_id
1 'polypeptide(L)'
;MGATKIMVVRHAEKPGSYNGAQYAGVNNLGTVAGDDGAKHLVTLGWERAGALVTLFVAPWGPKTSSLATPQFLFASDPIAKHDDDTSDEGPSQRPYETLTALAAKLSRPIDTSHGKNHYAKMVTSALACDGAVLIAWQHEDIALTTKTGGPGISQEILTQTGTTGKFNIPTSWPSGPAGARYDLVFVFDRPSGDGPITGFTLLAQQLLAGDLP
;
A
#
# COMPACT_ATOMS: atom_id res chain seq x y z
N MET A 1 -15.74 11.93 -13.37
CA MET A 1 -15.72 11.68 -11.91
C MET A 1 -14.35 11.11 -11.57
N GLY A 2 -13.91 11.16 -10.35
CA GLY A 2 -12.60 10.66 -9.93
C GLY A 2 -12.71 9.72 -8.71
N ALA A 3 -11.60 9.40 -8.07
CA ALA A 3 -11.57 8.48 -6.94
C ALA A 3 -12.44 8.98 -5.78
N THR A 4 -13.39 8.14 -5.36
CA THR A 4 -14.33 8.46 -4.27
C THR A 4 -13.82 7.98 -2.90
N LYS A 5 -12.91 7.01 -2.90
CA LYS A 5 -12.19 6.50 -1.72
C LYS A 5 -10.80 6.06 -2.13
N ILE A 6 -9.79 6.54 -1.42
CA ILE A 6 -8.39 6.15 -1.65
C ILE A 6 -7.92 5.40 -0.40
N MET A 7 -7.49 4.18 -0.58
CA MET A 7 -6.97 3.31 0.48
C MET A 7 -5.50 3.03 0.20
N VAL A 8 -4.65 3.17 1.21
CA VAL A 8 -3.21 2.97 1.06
C VAL A 8 -2.74 1.97 2.12
N VAL A 9 -2.03 0.94 1.67
CA VAL A 9 -1.41 -0.06 2.52
C VAL A 9 0.10 -0.09 2.28
N ARG A 10 0.85 -0.44 3.30
CA ARG A 10 2.24 -0.87 3.13
C ARG A 10 2.26 -2.20 2.41
N HIS A 11 3.30 -2.48 1.60
CA HIS A 11 3.57 -3.84 1.16
C HIS A 11 3.67 -4.80 2.36
N ALA A 12 3.31 -6.05 2.18
CA ALA A 12 3.35 -7.08 3.22
C ALA A 12 4.79 -7.42 3.66
N GLU A 13 4.95 -8.37 4.57
CA GLU A 13 6.18 -8.66 5.28
C GLU A 13 7.34 -8.99 4.34
N LYS A 14 8.47 -8.32 4.60
CA LYS A 14 9.72 -8.46 3.84
C LYS A 14 10.71 -9.38 4.55
N PRO A 15 11.74 -9.89 3.87
CA PRO A 15 12.85 -10.60 4.49
C PRO A 15 13.43 -9.86 5.71
N GLY A 16 13.76 -10.61 6.75
CA GLY A 16 14.27 -10.08 7.99
C GLY A 16 14.08 -11.04 9.14
N SER A 17 14.33 -10.56 10.35
CA SER A 17 14.16 -11.33 11.58
C SER A 17 12.78 -11.04 12.19
N TYR A 18 12.02 -12.08 12.43
CA TYR A 18 10.73 -12.03 13.13
C TYR A 18 10.78 -13.00 14.29
N ASN A 19 10.59 -12.53 15.53
CA ASN A 19 10.66 -13.35 16.74
C ASN A 19 11.95 -14.19 16.83
N GLY A 20 13.09 -13.61 16.41
CA GLY A 20 14.40 -14.26 16.42
C GLY A 20 14.70 -15.24 15.28
N ALA A 21 13.73 -15.57 14.44
CA ALA A 21 13.94 -16.40 13.25
C ALA A 21 14.18 -15.53 12.01
N GLN A 22 15.10 -15.97 11.14
CA GLN A 22 15.37 -15.33 9.85
C GLN A 22 14.45 -15.90 8.76
N TYR A 23 13.87 -15.02 7.96
CA TYR A 23 12.99 -15.39 6.85
C TYR A 23 13.53 -14.85 5.54
N ALA A 24 13.60 -15.70 4.53
CA ALA A 24 13.98 -15.35 3.16
C ALA A 24 12.75 -14.98 2.33
N GLY A 25 12.97 -14.23 1.26
CA GLY A 25 11.93 -13.95 0.27
C GLY A 25 11.48 -15.21 -0.46
N VAL A 26 10.22 -15.26 -0.81
CA VAL A 26 9.58 -16.38 -1.50
C VAL A 26 8.82 -15.85 -2.72
N ASN A 27 8.97 -16.51 -3.85
CA ASN A 27 8.17 -16.28 -5.05
C ASN A 27 7.40 -17.56 -5.44
N ASN A 28 6.75 -17.57 -6.60
CA ASN A 28 6.01 -18.72 -7.11
C ASN A 28 6.87 -19.95 -7.45
N LEU A 29 8.19 -19.84 -7.39
CA LEU A 29 9.16 -20.92 -7.65
C LEU A 29 9.82 -21.43 -6.36
N GLY A 30 9.53 -20.81 -5.20
CA GLY A 30 10.09 -21.17 -3.90
C GLY A 30 10.93 -20.05 -3.28
N THR A 31 11.84 -20.41 -2.36
CA THR A 31 12.71 -19.46 -1.67
C THR A 31 13.70 -18.83 -2.65
N VAL A 32 13.78 -17.50 -2.64
CA VAL A 32 14.70 -16.71 -3.45
C VAL A 32 15.93 -16.35 -2.62
N ALA A 33 17.11 -16.71 -3.10
CA ALA A 33 18.37 -16.44 -2.42
C ALA A 33 18.99 -15.09 -2.81
N GLY A 34 19.91 -14.59 -1.96
CA GLY A 34 20.71 -13.40 -2.23
C GLY A 34 19.91 -12.10 -2.26
N ASP A 35 20.42 -11.12 -2.99
CA ASP A 35 19.82 -9.77 -3.10
C ASP A 35 18.44 -9.78 -3.74
N ASP A 36 18.17 -10.70 -4.65
CA ASP A 36 16.84 -10.84 -5.24
C ASP A 36 15.80 -11.28 -4.21
N GLY A 37 16.18 -12.13 -3.25
CA GLY A 37 15.31 -12.51 -2.13
C GLY A 37 14.84 -11.30 -1.32
N ALA A 38 15.68 -10.29 -1.15
CA ALA A 38 15.31 -9.06 -0.44
C ALA A 38 14.17 -8.27 -1.10
N LYS A 39 13.90 -8.50 -2.38
CA LYS A 39 12.87 -7.82 -3.17
C LYS A 39 11.49 -8.47 -3.09
N HIS A 40 11.41 -9.69 -2.54
CA HIS A 40 10.17 -10.49 -2.45
C HIS A 40 9.56 -10.48 -1.05
N LEU A 41 8.29 -10.88 -0.95
CA LEU A 41 7.63 -11.15 0.32
C LEU A 41 8.18 -12.43 0.96
N VAL A 42 8.13 -12.50 2.30
CA VAL A 42 8.29 -13.77 3.03
C VAL A 42 6.96 -14.53 3.06
N THR A 43 6.97 -15.79 3.52
CA THR A 43 5.74 -16.60 3.65
C THR A 43 4.63 -15.87 4.40
N LEU A 44 4.95 -15.23 5.54
CA LEU A 44 3.99 -14.44 6.31
C LEU A 44 3.42 -13.26 5.49
N GLY A 45 4.23 -12.66 4.62
CA GLY A 45 3.77 -11.60 3.71
C GLY A 45 2.79 -12.12 2.67
N TRP A 46 2.99 -13.33 2.16
CA TRP A 46 2.05 -13.99 1.26
C TRP A 46 0.74 -14.37 1.97
N GLU A 47 0.80 -14.79 3.24
CA GLU A 47 -0.40 -15.00 4.06
C GLU A 47 -1.20 -13.71 4.21
N ARG A 48 -0.54 -12.57 4.50
CA ARG A 48 -1.20 -11.26 4.55
C ARG A 48 -1.78 -10.87 3.20
N ALA A 49 -1.05 -11.04 2.09
CA ALA A 49 -1.54 -10.77 0.75
C ALA A 49 -2.83 -11.56 0.44
N GLY A 50 -2.88 -12.83 0.82
CA GLY A 50 -4.09 -13.64 0.73
C GLY A 50 -5.22 -13.15 1.64
N ALA A 51 -4.90 -12.77 2.87
CA ALA A 51 -5.88 -12.29 3.85
C ALA A 51 -6.50 -10.93 3.49
N LEU A 52 -5.82 -10.08 2.70
CA LEU A 52 -6.40 -8.84 2.16
C LEU A 52 -7.67 -9.11 1.33
N VAL A 53 -7.81 -10.28 0.73
CA VAL A 53 -9.05 -10.67 0.04
C VAL A 53 -10.22 -10.63 1.01
N THR A 54 -10.06 -11.16 2.22
CA THR A 54 -11.15 -11.17 3.23
C THR A 54 -11.42 -9.77 3.79
N LEU A 55 -10.42 -8.89 3.78
CA LEU A 55 -10.57 -7.51 4.24
C LEU A 55 -11.42 -6.68 3.28
N PHE A 56 -11.17 -6.82 1.97
CA PHE A 56 -11.77 -5.96 0.94
C PHE A 56 -12.95 -6.60 0.18
N VAL A 57 -13.06 -7.94 0.17
CA VAL A 57 -14.01 -8.71 -0.66
C VAL A 57 -14.69 -9.83 0.14
N ALA A 58 -14.98 -9.62 1.41
CA ALA A 58 -15.75 -10.60 2.18
C ALA A 58 -17.11 -10.90 1.49
N PRO A 59 -17.76 -12.06 1.73
CA PRO A 59 -19.00 -12.45 1.04
C PRO A 59 -20.10 -11.39 1.04
N TRP A 60 -20.05 -10.49 2.00
CA TRP A 60 -21.04 -9.42 2.21
C TRP A 60 -20.48 -8.01 2.01
N GLY A 61 -19.34 -7.87 1.34
CA GLY A 61 -18.63 -6.60 1.14
C GLY A 61 -17.38 -6.48 2.03
N PRO A 62 -16.79 -5.27 2.13
CA PRO A 62 -15.60 -5.02 2.96
C PRO A 62 -15.85 -5.31 4.44
N LYS A 63 -14.80 -5.67 5.18
CA LYS A 63 -14.86 -5.99 6.62
C LYS A 63 -15.47 -4.88 7.48
N THR A 64 -15.34 -3.63 7.08
CA THR A 64 -15.90 -2.47 7.79
C THR A 64 -16.46 -1.45 6.80
N SER A 65 -17.38 -0.59 7.25
CA SER A 65 -17.94 0.51 6.44
C SER A 65 -16.92 1.59 6.06
N SER A 66 -15.78 1.66 6.76
CA SER A 66 -14.69 2.56 6.41
C SER A 66 -13.96 2.12 5.15
N LEU A 67 -13.99 0.85 4.79
CA LEU A 67 -13.38 0.29 3.59
C LEU A 67 -14.35 0.25 2.42
N ALA A 68 -13.81 0.10 1.22
CA ALA A 68 -14.56 -0.23 0.01
C ALA A 68 -13.86 -1.37 -0.74
N THR A 69 -14.63 -2.16 -1.50
CA THR A 69 -14.04 -3.09 -2.47
C THR A 69 -13.35 -2.26 -3.57
N PRO A 70 -12.03 -2.38 -3.76
CA PRO A 70 -11.33 -1.56 -4.73
C PRO A 70 -11.68 -1.95 -6.16
N GLN A 71 -11.83 -0.96 -7.01
CA GLN A 71 -12.06 -1.10 -8.44
C GLN A 71 -10.76 -0.90 -9.23
N PHE A 72 -9.79 -0.22 -8.62
CA PHE A 72 -8.46 0.06 -9.18
C PHE A 72 -7.39 -0.27 -8.16
N LEU A 73 -6.31 -0.89 -8.64
CA LEU A 73 -5.18 -1.35 -7.83
C LEU A 73 -3.90 -0.74 -8.37
N PHE A 74 -3.08 -0.15 -7.49
CA PHE A 74 -1.79 0.44 -7.83
C PHE A 74 -0.67 -0.16 -6.98
N ALA A 75 0.46 -0.44 -7.61
CA ALA A 75 1.70 -0.80 -6.93
C ALA A 75 2.89 -0.13 -7.64
N SER A 76 4.02 0.05 -6.95
CA SER A 76 5.23 0.51 -7.63
C SER A 76 5.69 -0.52 -8.66
N ASP A 77 6.32 -0.05 -9.74
CA ASP A 77 6.87 -0.91 -10.79
C ASP A 77 7.82 -1.96 -10.17
N PRO A 78 7.54 -3.27 -10.34
CA PRO A 78 8.35 -4.32 -9.76
C PRO A 78 9.60 -4.66 -10.59
N ILE A 79 9.72 -4.15 -11.83
CA ILE A 79 10.70 -4.62 -12.81
C ILE A 79 11.65 -3.50 -13.24
N ALA A 80 11.11 -2.34 -13.62
CA ALA A 80 11.88 -1.28 -14.23
C ALA A 80 12.41 -0.29 -13.18
N LYS A 81 13.69 0.09 -13.32
CA LYS A 81 14.24 1.30 -12.72
C LYS A 81 13.90 2.45 -13.66
N HIS A 82 13.18 3.45 -13.18
CA HIS A 82 12.84 4.63 -13.95
C HIS A 82 14.03 5.61 -13.97
N ASP A 83 14.21 6.36 -15.05
CA ASP A 83 15.42 7.18 -15.31
C ASP A 83 15.71 8.24 -14.21
N ASP A 84 14.68 8.71 -13.52
CA ASP A 84 14.77 9.67 -12.42
C ASP A 84 14.72 8.99 -11.03
N ASP A 85 14.81 7.65 -10.97
CA ASP A 85 14.90 6.90 -9.72
C ASP A 85 16.33 7.01 -9.15
N THR A 86 16.51 7.92 -8.19
CA THR A 86 17.79 8.21 -7.54
C THR A 86 18.13 7.24 -6.42
N SER A 87 17.24 6.30 -6.06
CA SER A 87 17.52 5.32 -5.04
C SER A 87 18.46 4.23 -5.55
N ASP A 88 19.49 3.90 -4.77
CA ASP A 88 20.36 2.74 -5.02
C ASP A 88 19.60 1.39 -4.82
N GLU A 89 18.46 1.43 -4.15
CA GLU A 89 17.56 0.30 -3.97
C GLU A 89 16.72 0.12 -5.25
N GLY A 90 17.10 -0.77 -6.13
CA GLY A 90 16.33 -1.08 -7.34
C GLY A 90 14.85 -1.43 -7.10
N PRO A 91 14.09 -1.76 -8.15
CA PRO A 91 12.66 -2.06 -8.07
C PRO A 91 12.39 -3.20 -7.08
N SER A 92 11.20 -3.20 -6.47
CA SER A 92 10.78 -4.19 -5.47
C SER A 92 9.50 -4.88 -5.90
N GLN A 93 9.49 -6.22 -5.85
CA GLN A 93 8.31 -7.04 -6.14
C GLN A 93 7.22 -6.91 -5.05
N ARG A 94 7.59 -6.56 -3.83
CA ARG A 94 6.72 -6.63 -2.65
C ARG A 94 5.39 -5.88 -2.77
N PRO A 95 5.33 -4.61 -3.24
CA PRO A 95 4.05 -3.92 -3.41
C PRO A 95 3.13 -4.63 -4.40
N TYR A 96 3.67 -5.10 -5.52
CA TYR A 96 2.93 -5.87 -6.52
C TYR A 96 2.44 -7.20 -5.94
N GLU A 97 3.32 -7.99 -5.31
CA GLU A 97 3.00 -9.28 -4.71
C GLU A 97 1.92 -9.16 -3.62
N THR A 98 1.92 -8.07 -2.85
CA THR A 98 0.90 -7.79 -1.84
C THR A 98 -0.51 -7.74 -2.41
N LEU A 99 -0.68 -7.29 -3.65
CA LEU A 99 -1.98 -7.15 -4.29
C LEU A 99 -2.38 -8.31 -5.19
N THR A 100 -1.49 -9.27 -5.49
CA THR A 100 -1.74 -10.31 -6.51
C THR A 100 -2.96 -11.18 -6.20
N ALA A 101 -3.13 -11.63 -4.96
CA ALA A 101 -4.28 -12.45 -4.55
C ALA A 101 -5.60 -11.67 -4.67
N LEU A 102 -5.59 -10.41 -4.25
CA LEU A 102 -6.76 -9.53 -4.35
C LEU A 102 -7.09 -9.20 -5.80
N ALA A 103 -6.09 -8.89 -6.62
CA ALA A 103 -6.23 -8.62 -8.05
C ALA A 103 -6.87 -9.81 -8.78
N ALA A 104 -6.38 -11.03 -8.51
CA ALA A 104 -6.94 -12.26 -9.05
C ALA A 104 -8.41 -12.45 -8.61
N LYS A 105 -8.72 -12.24 -7.32
CA LYS A 105 -10.08 -12.36 -6.78
C LYS A 105 -11.05 -11.38 -7.43
N LEU A 106 -10.60 -10.15 -7.69
CA LEU A 106 -11.42 -9.08 -8.30
C LEU A 106 -11.44 -9.16 -9.83
N SER A 107 -10.59 -9.97 -10.45
CA SER A 107 -10.34 -9.97 -11.91
C SER A 107 -9.96 -8.54 -12.39
N ARG A 108 -9.07 -7.88 -11.66
CA ARG A 108 -8.60 -6.52 -11.97
C ARG A 108 -7.08 -6.52 -12.15
N PRO A 109 -6.56 -5.76 -13.13
CA PRO A 109 -5.13 -5.55 -13.25
C PRO A 109 -4.60 -4.71 -12.09
N ILE A 110 -3.31 -4.86 -11.79
CA ILE A 110 -2.55 -3.95 -10.94
C ILE A 110 -1.83 -2.98 -11.87
N ASP A 111 -2.07 -1.68 -11.70
CA ASP A 111 -1.32 -0.63 -12.41
C ASP A 111 0.06 -0.50 -11.77
N THR A 112 1.09 -0.76 -12.55
CA THR A 112 2.52 -0.66 -12.17
C THR A 112 3.28 0.34 -13.03
N SER A 113 2.58 1.29 -13.64
CA SER A 113 3.17 2.27 -14.57
C SER A 113 4.10 3.31 -13.89
N HIS A 114 4.18 3.27 -12.56
CA HIS A 114 4.94 4.26 -11.79
C HIS A 114 6.03 3.58 -10.96
N GLY A 115 7.28 4.07 -11.07
CA GLY A 115 8.40 3.66 -10.24
C GLY A 115 8.23 4.09 -8.78
N LYS A 116 9.07 3.52 -7.90
CA LYS A 116 9.05 3.75 -6.45
C LYS A 116 9.02 5.25 -6.08
N ASN A 117 9.84 6.06 -6.73
CA ASN A 117 9.96 7.49 -6.45
C ASN A 117 8.93 8.36 -7.19
N HIS A 118 8.09 7.77 -8.04
CA HIS A 118 7.07 8.47 -8.83
C HIS A 118 5.68 8.49 -8.17
N TYR A 119 5.63 8.35 -6.85
CA TYR A 119 4.35 8.27 -6.12
C TYR A 119 3.48 9.53 -6.29
N ALA A 120 4.02 10.72 -6.53
CA ALA A 120 3.22 11.91 -6.82
C ALA A 120 2.45 11.77 -8.15
N LYS A 121 3.09 11.21 -9.20
CA LYS A 121 2.44 10.89 -10.49
C LYS A 121 1.44 9.74 -10.33
N MET A 122 1.79 8.72 -9.53
CA MET A 122 0.87 7.62 -9.19
C MET A 122 -0.39 8.16 -8.50
N VAL A 123 -0.27 9.08 -7.54
CA VAL A 123 -1.43 9.73 -6.90
C VAL A 123 -2.30 10.45 -7.91
N THR A 124 -1.70 11.16 -8.88
CA THR A 124 -2.46 11.82 -9.97
C THR A 124 -3.28 10.79 -10.76
N SER A 125 -2.67 9.66 -11.15
CA SER A 125 -3.35 8.58 -11.87
C SER A 125 -4.45 7.94 -11.02
N ALA A 126 -4.19 7.68 -9.74
CA ALA A 126 -5.15 7.11 -8.82
C ALA A 126 -6.35 8.02 -8.58
N LEU A 127 -6.14 9.33 -8.43
CA LEU A 127 -7.21 10.32 -8.25
C LEU A 127 -8.10 10.48 -9.49
N ALA A 128 -7.60 10.16 -10.68
CA ALA A 128 -8.36 10.20 -11.94
C ALA A 128 -9.25 8.97 -12.13
N CYS A 129 -9.08 7.89 -11.38
CA CYS A 129 -9.92 6.69 -11.45
C CYS A 129 -11.33 6.97 -10.92
N ASP A 130 -12.35 6.37 -11.55
CA ASP A 130 -13.75 6.55 -11.13
C ASP A 130 -14.17 5.45 -10.14
N GLY A 131 -14.04 5.70 -8.85
CA GLY A 131 -14.44 4.77 -7.79
C GLY A 131 -13.42 4.59 -6.67
N ALA A 132 -13.39 3.40 -6.05
CA ALA A 132 -12.48 3.09 -4.96
C ALA A 132 -11.14 2.59 -5.49
N VAL A 133 -10.06 3.14 -4.93
CA VAL A 133 -8.67 2.82 -5.28
C VAL A 133 -7.96 2.20 -4.08
N LEU A 134 -7.15 1.18 -4.31
CA LEU A 134 -6.20 0.64 -3.34
C LEU A 134 -4.78 0.74 -3.87
N ILE A 135 -3.89 1.33 -3.08
CA ILE A 135 -2.48 1.53 -3.37
C ILE A 135 -1.66 0.69 -2.40
N ALA A 136 -0.76 -0.16 -2.88
CA ALA A 136 0.28 -0.80 -2.09
C ALA A 136 1.63 -0.15 -2.38
N TRP A 137 2.31 0.34 -1.36
CA TRP A 137 3.57 1.09 -1.53
C TRP A 137 4.58 0.81 -0.42
N GLN A 138 5.76 1.44 -0.53
CA GLN A 138 6.77 1.42 0.53
C GLN A 138 6.31 2.33 1.69
N HIS A 139 6.42 1.83 2.93
CA HIS A 139 5.96 2.58 4.11
C HIS A 139 6.66 3.94 4.30
N GLU A 140 7.87 4.05 3.80
CA GLU A 140 8.70 5.26 3.87
C GLU A 140 8.08 6.45 3.14
N ASP A 141 7.17 6.19 2.19
CA ASP A 141 6.56 7.20 1.33
C ASP A 141 5.06 7.39 1.58
N ILE A 142 4.42 6.60 2.49
CA ILE A 142 2.95 6.63 2.64
C ILE A 142 2.46 7.77 3.50
N ALA A 143 3.13 8.07 4.62
CA ALA A 143 2.67 9.06 5.60
C ALA A 143 2.70 10.50 5.03
N LEU A 144 2.48 11.51 5.87
CA LEU A 144 2.57 12.91 5.42
C LEU A 144 3.97 13.28 4.93
N THR A 145 5.00 12.72 5.57
CA THR A 145 6.40 13.02 5.25
C THR A 145 7.13 11.72 4.90
N THR A 146 7.91 11.75 3.84
CA THR A 146 8.79 10.63 3.47
C THR A 146 9.98 10.52 4.43
N LYS A 147 10.70 9.39 4.40
CA LYS A 147 11.95 9.20 5.16
C LYS A 147 13.00 10.29 4.87
N THR A 148 13.00 10.87 3.67
CA THR A 148 13.93 11.93 3.25
C THR A 148 13.44 13.34 3.57
N GLY A 149 12.26 13.49 4.21
CA GLY A 149 11.70 14.78 4.63
C GLY A 149 10.83 15.49 3.58
N GLY A 150 10.65 14.89 2.39
CA GLY A 150 9.72 15.41 1.38
C GLY A 150 8.25 15.04 1.66
N PRO A 151 7.31 15.54 0.82
CA PRO A 151 5.90 15.17 0.94
C PRO A 151 5.71 13.67 0.63
N GLY A 152 4.97 12.94 1.45
CA GLY A 152 4.61 11.56 1.17
C GLY A 152 3.28 11.42 0.42
N ILE A 153 2.87 10.19 0.12
CA ILE A 153 1.61 9.88 -0.60
C ILE A 153 0.39 10.55 0.06
N SER A 154 0.33 10.52 1.39
CA SER A 154 -0.76 11.18 2.13
C SER A 154 -0.79 12.68 1.89
N GLN A 155 0.37 13.34 1.90
CA GLN A 155 0.48 14.77 1.61
C GLN A 155 0.16 15.08 0.15
N GLU A 156 0.60 14.24 -0.78
CA GLU A 156 0.27 14.38 -2.20
C GLU A 156 -1.24 14.26 -2.45
N ILE A 157 -1.93 13.30 -1.80
CA ILE A 157 -3.40 13.19 -1.88
C ILE A 157 -4.06 14.48 -1.42
N LEU A 158 -3.67 15.04 -0.27
CA LEU A 158 -4.25 16.29 0.23
C LEU A 158 -3.99 17.46 -0.73
N THR A 159 -2.75 17.60 -1.20
CA THR A 159 -2.32 18.69 -2.08
C THR A 159 -3.06 18.65 -3.42
N GLN A 160 -3.08 17.50 -4.07
CA GLN A 160 -3.68 17.35 -5.41
C GLN A 160 -5.21 17.42 -5.38
N THR A 161 -5.85 17.17 -4.24
CA THR A 161 -7.29 17.35 -4.07
C THR A 161 -7.68 18.75 -3.55
N GLY A 162 -6.72 19.65 -3.37
CA GLY A 162 -6.97 20.98 -2.81
C GLY A 162 -7.51 20.96 -1.38
N THR A 163 -7.18 19.92 -0.61
CA THR A 163 -7.67 19.73 0.75
C THR A 163 -6.97 20.66 1.73
N THR A 164 -7.72 21.54 2.38
CA THR A 164 -7.24 22.47 3.42
C THR A 164 -7.63 22.03 4.83
N GLY A 165 -8.49 21.01 4.95
CA GLY A 165 -8.92 20.43 6.23
C GLY A 165 -7.76 19.77 6.97
N LYS A 166 -7.79 19.84 8.31
CA LYS A 166 -6.82 19.17 9.16
C LYS A 166 -7.34 17.79 9.55
N PHE A 167 -6.57 16.76 9.25
CA PHE A 167 -6.84 15.39 9.65
C PHE A 167 -5.71 14.88 10.55
N ASN A 168 -6.01 13.94 11.43
CA ASN A 168 -5.01 13.30 12.27
C ASN A 168 -4.25 12.20 11.50
N ILE A 169 -3.56 12.61 10.43
CA ILE A 169 -2.74 11.72 9.62
C ILE A 169 -1.34 11.63 10.23
N PRO A 170 -0.77 10.44 10.44
CA PRO A 170 0.60 10.29 10.93
C PRO A 170 1.61 11.04 10.07
N THR A 171 2.55 11.74 10.68
CA THR A 171 3.65 12.43 9.99
C THR A 171 4.63 11.42 9.38
N SER A 172 4.88 10.31 10.07
CA SER A 172 5.68 9.18 9.61
C SER A 172 4.89 7.88 9.75
N TRP A 173 5.33 6.82 9.06
CA TRP A 173 4.66 5.52 9.17
C TRP A 173 4.72 4.98 10.60
N PRO A 174 3.56 4.54 11.17
CA PRO A 174 3.52 4.07 12.55
C PRO A 174 4.37 2.83 12.79
N SER A 175 5.00 2.77 13.96
CA SER A 175 5.78 1.63 14.42
C SER A 175 5.06 0.92 15.56
N GLY A 176 5.35 -0.37 15.71
CA GLY A 176 4.96 -1.19 16.84
C GLY A 176 6.20 -1.79 17.52
N PRO A 177 6.03 -2.70 18.47
CA PRO A 177 7.14 -3.33 19.21
C PRO A 177 8.15 -4.06 18.30
N ALA A 178 7.70 -4.58 17.15
CA ALA A 178 8.54 -5.28 16.16
C ALA A 178 9.03 -4.36 15.02
N GLY A 179 8.97 -3.04 15.16
CA GLY A 179 9.33 -2.07 14.13
C GLY A 179 8.14 -1.54 13.34
N ALA A 180 8.37 -1.10 12.11
CA ALA A 180 7.33 -0.49 11.28
C ALA A 180 6.20 -1.50 10.95
N ARG A 181 4.97 -1.13 11.27
CA ARG A 181 3.76 -1.97 11.13
C ARG A 181 3.48 -2.36 9.66
N TYR A 182 2.92 -3.56 9.46
CA TYR A 182 2.45 -4.06 8.16
C TYR A 182 0.92 -4.08 8.05
N ASP A 183 0.24 -3.92 9.16
CA ASP A 183 -1.17 -4.18 9.40
C ASP A 183 -2.04 -2.92 9.41
N LEU A 184 -1.66 -1.88 8.68
CA LEU A 184 -2.41 -0.62 8.62
C LEU A 184 -2.99 -0.37 7.23
N VAL A 185 -4.17 0.30 7.22
CA VAL A 185 -4.77 0.91 6.04
C VAL A 185 -5.01 2.39 6.33
N PHE A 186 -4.47 3.26 5.50
CA PHE A 186 -4.82 4.68 5.46
C PHE A 186 -5.99 4.85 4.52
N VAL A 187 -7.09 5.40 4.99
CA VAL A 187 -8.33 5.54 4.23
C VAL A 187 -8.68 7.01 4.12
N PHE A 188 -8.81 7.49 2.90
CA PHE A 188 -9.21 8.85 2.55
C PHE A 188 -10.58 8.82 1.87
N ASP A 189 -11.56 9.52 2.44
CA ASP A 189 -12.90 9.66 1.88
C ASP A 189 -12.99 10.91 1.00
N ARG A 190 -13.51 10.72 -0.22
CA ARG A 190 -13.69 11.77 -1.23
C ARG A 190 -15.00 11.54 -1.99
N PRO A 191 -16.16 11.63 -1.33
CA PRO A 191 -17.43 11.13 -1.87
C PRO A 191 -17.86 11.77 -3.18
N SER A 192 -17.45 12.98 -3.48
CA SER A 192 -17.74 13.65 -4.77
C SER A 192 -16.85 13.17 -5.92
N GLY A 193 -15.70 12.54 -5.62
CA GLY A 193 -14.72 12.11 -6.62
C GLY A 193 -13.93 13.23 -7.31
N ASP A 194 -14.32 14.49 -7.16
CA ASP A 194 -13.69 15.68 -7.77
C ASP A 194 -13.40 16.81 -6.76
N GLY A 195 -13.90 16.71 -5.54
CA GLY A 195 -13.70 17.66 -4.46
C GLY A 195 -12.49 17.31 -3.56
N PRO A 196 -12.38 18.02 -2.41
CA PRO A 196 -11.36 17.74 -1.41
C PRO A 196 -11.63 16.44 -0.65
N ILE A 197 -10.63 15.95 0.07
CA ILE A 197 -10.79 14.89 1.07
C ILE A 197 -11.72 15.40 2.19
N THR A 198 -12.68 14.59 2.56
CA THR A 198 -13.68 14.91 3.59
C THR A 198 -13.49 14.11 4.88
N GLY A 199 -12.70 13.03 4.85
CA GLY A 199 -12.43 12.17 6.01
C GLY A 199 -11.11 11.41 5.86
N PHE A 200 -10.51 11.11 7.00
CA PHE A 200 -9.36 10.21 7.11
C PHE A 200 -9.60 9.21 8.24
N THR A 201 -9.32 7.95 7.97
CA THR A 201 -9.34 6.88 8.98
C THR A 201 -8.04 6.08 8.89
N LEU A 202 -7.37 5.90 10.03
CA LEU A 202 -6.30 4.91 10.18
C LEU A 202 -6.91 3.64 10.73
N LEU A 203 -6.83 2.54 9.98
CA LEU A 203 -7.47 1.28 10.33
C LEU A 203 -6.43 0.18 10.49
N ALA A 204 -6.52 -0.58 11.59
CA ALA A 204 -5.76 -1.81 11.77
C ALA A 204 -6.43 -2.97 11.01
N GLN A 205 -5.66 -3.73 10.22
CA GLN A 205 -6.17 -4.83 9.41
C GLN A 205 -6.69 -5.98 10.26
N GLN A 206 -5.98 -6.34 11.33
CA GLN A 206 -6.29 -7.45 12.24
C GLN A 206 -6.54 -8.76 11.46
N LEU A 207 -5.61 -9.12 10.59
CA LEU A 207 -5.70 -10.29 9.71
C LEU A 207 -4.87 -11.47 10.19
N LEU A 208 -3.72 -11.19 10.80
CA LEU A 208 -2.77 -12.22 11.22
C LEU A 208 -2.54 -12.18 12.73
N ALA A 209 -2.14 -13.31 13.29
CA ALA A 209 -1.72 -13.37 14.69
C ALA A 209 -0.53 -12.41 14.94
N GLY A 210 -0.69 -11.51 15.90
CA GLY A 210 0.30 -10.48 16.23
C GLY A 210 0.02 -9.11 15.61
N ASP A 211 -1.00 -8.96 14.78
CA ASP A 211 -1.49 -7.65 14.37
C ASP A 211 -1.98 -6.87 15.61
N LEU A 212 -1.65 -5.59 15.64
CA LEU A 212 -2.03 -4.71 16.74
C LEU A 212 -3.44 -4.14 16.52
N PRO A 213 -4.16 -3.84 17.59
CA PRO A 213 -5.46 -3.19 17.51
C PRO A 213 -5.37 -1.74 16.99
#